data_3c488011f777e5fe11347206340c1897
#
_entry.id   3c488011f777e5fe11347206340c1897
#
_cell.length_a   1.000
_cell.length_b   1.000
_cell.length_c   1.000
_cell.angle_alpha   90.00
_cell.angle_beta   90.00
_cell.angle_gamma   90.00
#
_symmetry.space_group_name_H-M   'P 1'
#
loop_
_entity.id
_entity.type
_entity.pdbx_description
1 polymer ?
#
loop_
_entity_poly.entity_id
_entity_poly.type
_entity_poly.pdbx_seq_one_letter_code
_entity_poly.pdbx_strand_id
1 'polypeptide(L)'
;IEKFSISNNCLTEFPNLFKDGAKSKYTASSVDFSDNHITHFKEGFLGIRAETLTLSKNPLGEGYKTGSGKKLCRMMPKELSETKSQISHLVLQNCEIDSLPPESFKNLDILEALDLSGNRLRYLPKEFDTRTMAYVSGLNLSYNCFSVFPLQAFTLPLLNKLYLTDQSDIVEDNRGNKKEIRCLKNWPTGLSTYPAYATLRLLDISYNDIQKIEEYSYPTLVTAFNVSENPNIEMTIPSDVCSKIGSGLYTLGFDSNQTIWGCSILDLDINK
;
A
#
# COMPACT_ATOMS: atom_id res chain seq x y z
N ILE A 1 18.20 -18.95 12.94
CA ILE A 1 16.83 -18.93 13.52
C ILE A 1 15.89 -18.76 12.34
N GLU A 2 15.00 -19.69 12.18
CA GLU A 2 14.06 -19.67 11.04
C GLU A 2 13.00 -18.58 11.24
N LYS A 3 12.45 -18.50 12.43
CA LYS A 3 11.45 -17.50 12.83
C LYS A 3 11.78 -16.92 14.19
N PHE A 4 11.59 -15.61 14.34
CA PHE A 4 11.77 -14.90 15.60
C PHE A 4 10.57 -13.96 15.80
N SER A 5 9.92 -14.05 16.96
CA SER A 5 8.80 -13.18 17.29
C SER A 5 8.89 -12.69 18.73
N ILE A 6 8.67 -11.39 18.92
CA ILE A 6 8.37 -10.71 20.19
C ILE A 6 7.12 -9.85 19.98
N SER A 7 6.14 -10.36 19.28
CA SER A 7 4.87 -9.67 19.07
C SER A 7 4.01 -9.66 20.33
N ASN A 8 3.06 -8.71 20.39
CA ASN A 8 2.09 -8.56 21.47
C ASN A 8 2.76 -8.35 22.84
N ASN A 9 3.63 -7.34 22.93
CA ASN A 9 4.33 -6.96 24.15
C ASN A 9 4.30 -5.43 24.35
N CYS A 10 5.06 -4.93 25.31
CA CYS A 10 5.13 -3.51 25.67
C CYS A 10 6.48 -2.86 25.27
N LEU A 11 7.13 -3.32 24.22
CA LEU A 11 8.39 -2.73 23.78
C LEU A 11 8.14 -1.30 23.26
N THR A 12 8.86 -0.33 23.78
CA THR A 12 8.78 1.08 23.35
C THR A 12 9.85 1.47 22.33
N GLU A 13 10.89 0.66 22.23
CA GLU A 13 11.97 0.84 21.28
C GLU A 13 12.40 -0.50 20.69
N PHE A 14 13.00 -0.46 19.52
CA PHE A 14 13.53 -1.65 18.86
C PHE A 14 14.73 -2.21 19.66
N PRO A 15 14.68 -3.48 20.06
CA PRO A 15 15.75 -4.03 20.90
C PRO A 15 17.05 -4.21 20.11
N ASN A 16 18.17 -3.97 20.78
CA ASN A 16 19.51 -4.10 20.20
C ASN A 16 19.98 -5.59 20.13
N LEU A 17 19.14 -6.46 19.58
CA LEU A 17 19.41 -7.90 19.48
C LEU A 17 20.26 -8.27 18.26
N PHE A 18 20.35 -7.40 17.29
CA PHE A 18 20.95 -7.68 15.97
C PHE A 18 22.25 -6.88 15.72
N LYS A 19 22.81 -6.25 16.75
CA LYS A 19 24.00 -5.38 16.64
C LYS A 19 25.18 -6.04 15.89
N ASP A 20 25.37 -7.34 16.08
CA ASP A 20 26.41 -8.11 15.40
C ASP A 20 25.89 -8.87 14.16
N GLY A 21 24.63 -8.73 13.83
CA GLY A 21 23.96 -9.43 12.72
C GLY A 21 24.53 -9.10 11.34
N ALA A 22 25.18 -7.93 11.19
CA ALA A 22 25.89 -7.56 9.96
C ALA A 22 27.02 -8.57 9.60
N LYS A 23 27.53 -9.32 10.57
CA LYS A 23 28.52 -10.41 10.38
C LYS A 23 27.87 -11.79 10.23
N SER A 24 26.59 -11.92 10.49
CA SER A 24 25.88 -13.20 10.35
C SER A 24 25.71 -13.57 8.88
N LYS A 25 25.97 -14.83 8.56
CA LYS A 25 25.70 -15.42 7.25
C LYS A 25 24.24 -15.92 7.13
N TYR A 26 23.48 -15.89 8.21
CA TYR A 26 22.14 -16.48 8.27
C TYR A 26 21.08 -15.38 8.16
N THR A 27 20.11 -15.61 7.31
CA THR A 27 18.90 -14.81 7.19
C THR A 27 17.75 -15.54 7.89
N ALA A 28 16.95 -14.82 8.68
CA ALA A 28 15.71 -15.37 9.21
C ALA A 28 14.64 -15.38 8.10
N SER A 29 13.75 -16.37 8.09
CA SER A 29 12.60 -16.31 7.20
C SER A 29 11.60 -15.26 7.65
N SER A 30 11.45 -15.07 8.97
CA SER A 30 10.53 -14.07 9.52
C SER A 30 11.02 -13.51 10.84
N VAL A 31 10.89 -12.18 10.98
CA VAL A 31 11.11 -11.43 12.22
C VAL A 31 9.88 -10.60 12.49
N ASP A 32 9.22 -10.83 13.64
CA ASP A 32 7.96 -10.20 13.98
C ASP A 32 8.04 -9.46 15.33
N PHE A 33 7.82 -8.14 15.26
CA PHE A 33 7.71 -7.21 16.39
C PHE A 33 6.33 -6.52 16.42
N SER A 34 5.34 -7.08 15.78
CA SER A 34 4.01 -6.48 15.73
C SER A 34 3.38 -6.35 17.11
N ASP A 35 2.41 -5.44 17.20
CA ASP A 35 1.60 -5.23 18.42
C ASP A 35 2.45 -4.92 19.65
N ASN A 36 3.27 -3.87 19.54
CA ASN A 36 4.10 -3.30 20.59
C ASN A 36 3.89 -1.78 20.64
N HIS A 37 4.74 -1.07 21.36
CA HIS A 37 4.72 0.41 21.47
C HIS A 37 6.00 1.03 20.90
N ILE A 38 6.59 0.41 19.88
CA ILE A 38 7.83 0.86 19.28
C ILE A 38 7.59 2.16 18.52
N THR A 39 8.36 3.19 18.86
CA THR A 39 8.33 4.49 18.18
C THR A 39 9.62 4.77 17.41
N HIS A 40 10.74 4.21 17.83
CA HIS A 40 12.08 4.50 17.30
C HIS A 40 12.86 3.23 17.07
N PHE A 41 13.81 3.31 16.13
CA PHE A 41 14.80 2.28 15.86
C PHE A 41 16.16 2.76 16.35
N LYS A 42 16.80 2.02 17.22
CA LYS A 42 18.18 2.25 17.61
C LYS A 42 19.14 1.44 16.73
N GLU A 43 20.44 1.58 16.96
CA GLU A 43 21.52 0.92 16.21
C GLU A 43 21.32 -0.60 15.97
N GLY A 44 20.53 -1.27 16.80
CA GLY A 44 20.24 -2.70 16.66
C GLY A 44 19.45 -3.09 15.43
N PHE A 45 18.74 -2.14 14.80
CA PHE A 45 18.04 -2.37 13.54
C PHE A 45 19.01 -2.62 12.37
N LEU A 46 20.22 -2.10 12.46
CA LEU A 46 21.26 -2.15 11.44
C LEU A 46 21.71 -3.56 11.02
N GLY A 47 21.41 -4.58 11.81
CA GLY A 47 21.87 -5.95 11.57
C GLY A 47 20.80 -6.94 11.12
N ILE A 48 19.55 -6.50 10.92
CA ILE A 48 18.48 -7.43 10.55
C ILE A 48 18.68 -7.97 9.14
N ARG A 49 18.65 -9.29 9.05
CA ARG A 49 18.56 -10.03 7.82
C ARG A 49 17.34 -10.94 7.92
N ALA A 50 16.27 -10.57 7.26
CA ALA A 50 15.03 -11.32 7.28
C ALA A 50 14.38 -11.29 5.89
N GLU A 51 13.77 -12.40 5.48
CA GLU A 51 12.90 -12.38 4.32
C GLU A 51 11.70 -11.48 4.60
N THR A 52 11.04 -11.67 5.75
CA THR A 52 9.92 -10.84 6.18
C THR A 52 10.23 -10.16 7.50
N LEU A 53 10.05 -8.83 7.56
CA LEU A 53 10.02 -8.05 8.80
C LEU A 53 8.63 -7.46 9.01
N THR A 54 8.01 -7.79 10.16
CA THR A 54 6.70 -7.28 10.56
C THR A 54 6.84 -6.35 11.75
N LEU A 55 6.38 -5.10 11.58
CA LEU A 55 6.36 -4.03 12.58
C LEU A 55 4.95 -3.48 12.80
N SER A 56 3.93 -4.20 12.34
CA SER A 56 2.53 -3.78 12.35
C SER A 56 2.04 -3.43 13.75
N LYS A 57 1.10 -2.49 13.83
CA LYS A 57 0.51 -2.03 15.10
C LYS A 57 1.55 -1.51 16.11
N ASN A 58 2.54 -0.78 15.62
CA ASN A 58 3.45 0.00 16.43
C ASN A 58 3.28 1.48 16.06
N PRO A 59 3.24 2.41 17.03
CA PRO A 59 3.13 3.84 16.74
C PRO A 59 4.48 4.40 16.26
N LEU A 60 4.87 4.02 15.03
CA LEU A 60 6.20 4.29 14.50
C LEU A 60 6.43 5.79 14.24
N GLY A 61 7.62 6.25 14.60
CA GLY A 61 8.09 7.61 14.34
C GLY A 61 7.74 8.62 15.43
N GLU A 62 8.41 9.77 15.35
CA GLU A 62 8.14 10.89 16.25
C GLU A 62 6.78 11.51 15.94
N GLY A 63 5.97 11.63 16.98
CA GLY A 63 4.70 12.34 16.88
C GLY A 63 4.93 13.85 16.86
N TYR A 64 4.32 14.55 15.91
CA TYR A 64 4.26 16.00 15.87
C TYR A 64 2.82 16.51 15.85
N LYS A 65 2.56 17.68 16.43
CA LYS A 65 1.24 18.29 16.41
C LYS A 65 1.09 19.19 15.19
N THR A 66 -0.01 19.04 14.47
CA THR A 66 -0.38 20.00 13.42
C THR A 66 -0.70 21.37 14.03
N GLY A 67 -0.66 22.44 13.24
CA GLY A 67 -0.87 23.82 13.70
C GLY A 67 -2.20 24.05 14.44
N SER A 68 -3.19 23.17 14.29
CA SER A 68 -4.43 23.19 15.08
C SER A 68 -4.29 22.50 16.46
N GLY A 69 -3.17 21.85 16.74
CA GLY A 69 -2.88 21.16 18.01
C GLY A 69 -3.74 19.95 18.34
N LYS A 70 -4.68 19.58 17.47
CA LYS A 70 -5.71 18.57 17.75
C LYS A 70 -5.33 17.15 17.32
N LYS A 71 -4.47 16.99 16.31
CA LYS A 71 -4.10 15.67 15.75
C LYS A 71 -2.60 15.42 15.92
N LEU A 72 -2.25 14.28 16.49
CA LEU A 72 -0.88 13.78 16.51
C LEU A 72 -0.62 13.08 15.17
N CYS A 73 0.27 13.65 14.37
CA CYS A 73 0.76 13.06 13.14
C CYS A 73 2.09 12.33 13.40
N ARG A 74 2.41 11.31 12.62
CA ARG A 74 3.65 10.55 12.76
C ARG A 74 4.38 10.45 11.43
N MET A 75 5.64 10.83 11.46
CA MET A 75 6.53 10.67 10.33
C MET A 75 7.25 9.32 10.47
N MET A 76 7.34 8.56 9.39
CA MET A 76 8.09 7.30 9.39
C MET A 76 9.53 7.54 9.86
N PRO A 77 10.09 6.68 10.73
CA PRO A 77 11.45 6.84 11.25
C PRO A 77 12.49 6.79 10.12
N LYS A 78 13.40 7.76 10.12
CA LYS A 78 14.48 7.87 9.12
C LYS A 78 15.49 6.73 9.22
N GLU A 79 15.62 6.11 10.37
CA GLU A 79 16.55 5.01 10.64
C GLU A 79 16.30 3.80 9.71
N LEU A 80 15.07 3.62 9.24
CA LEU A 80 14.76 2.63 8.20
C LEU A 80 15.53 2.91 6.90
N SER A 81 15.73 4.18 6.55
CA SER A 81 16.48 4.58 5.36
C SER A 81 18.01 4.62 5.55
N GLU A 82 18.48 4.68 6.79
CA GLU A 82 19.91 4.77 7.09
C GLU A 82 20.63 3.41 7.07
N THR A 83 19.84 2.33 6.98
CA THR A 83 20.35 0.96 7.16
C THR A 83 20.29 0.16 5.87
N LYS A 84 21.40 -0.46 5.48
CA LYS A 84 21.40 -1.54 4.49
C LYS A 84 20.88 -2.81 5.14
N SER A 85 19.58 -3.04 5.04
CA SER A 85 18.96 -4.27 5.51
C SER A 85 18.67 -5.22 4.36
N GLN A 86 18.75 -6.51 4.63
CA GLN A 86 18.35 -7.55 3.68
C GLN A 86 16.92 -8.00 4.02
N ILE A 87 15.94 -7.15 3.66
CA ILE A 87 14.53 -7.40 3.87
C ILE A 87 13.86 -7.41 2.50
N SER A 88 13.20 -8.51 2.15
CA SER A 88 12.42 -8.61 0.91
C SER A 88 10.95 -8.26 1.11
N HIS A 89 10.39 -8.49 2.31
CA HIS A 89 9.01 -8.14 2.65
C HIS A 89 8.98 -7.28 3.91
N LEU A 90 8.48 -6.06 3.81
CA LEU A 90 8.35 -5.14 4.93
C LEU A 90 6.86 -4.85 5.21
N VAL A 91 6.41 -5.18 6.43
CA VAL A 91 5.02 -4.99 6.85
C VAL A 91 4.94 -3.92 7.93
N LEU A 92 4.35 -2.77 7.58
CA LEU A 92 4.15 -1.56 8.39
C LEU A 92 2.66 -1.24 8.56
N GLN A 93 1.83 -2.26 8.69
CA GLN A 93 0.38 -2.11 8.79
C GLN A 93 -0.04 -1.48 10.12
N ASN A 94 -0.99 -0.54 10.09
CA ASN A 94 -1.55 0.09 11.30
C ASN A 94 -0.49 0.75 12.21
N CYS A 95 0.49 1.44 11.63
CA CYS A 95 1.58 2.08 12.35
C CYS A 95 1.36 3.58 12.61
N GLU A 96 0.16 4.10 12.36
CA GLU A 96 -0.20 5.51 12.52
C GLU A 96 0.63 6.49 11.66
N ILE A 97 1.26 6.04 10.59
CA ILE A 97 2.13 6.85 9.74
C ILE A 97 1.28 7.82 8.91
N ASP A 98 1.54 9.11 9.00
CA ASP A 98 0.90 10.17 8.21
C ASP A 98 1.74 10.60 7.01
N SER A 99 3.06 10.45 7.11
CA SER A 99 3.97 10.89 6.06
C SER A 99 5.24 10.03 5.98
N LEU A 100 5.74 9.93 4.77
CA LEU A 100 6.99 9.25 4.46
C LEU A 100 8.03 10.35 4.12
N PRO A 101 9.14 10.45 4.86
CA PRO A 101 10.25 11.32 4.47
C PRO A 101 10.79 10.93 3.08
N PRO A 102 11.42 11.85 2.35
CA PRO A 102 12.19 11.52 1.18
C PRO A 102 13.16 10.37 1.47
N GLU A 103 13.35 9.49 0.51
CA GLU A 103 14.27 8.35 0.60
C GLU A 103 13.99 7.38 1.75
N SER A 104 12.75 7.31 2.29
CA SER A 104 12.37 6.44 3.41
C SER A 104 12.75 4.97 3.25
N PHE A 105 12.91 4.50 2.03
CA PHE A 105 13.24 3.10 1.71
C PHE A 105 14.58 2.95 0.99
N LYS A 106 15.42 3.99 0.97
CA LYS A 106 16.64 4.12 0.18
C LYS A 106 17.61 2.94 0.24
N ASN A 107 17.72 2.30 1.39
CA ASN A 107 18.69 1.22 1.62
C ASN A 107 18.04 -0.17 1.71
N LEU A 108 16.78 -0.29 1.28
CA LEU A 108 16.08 -1.57 1.18
C LEU A 108 16.22 -2.13 -0.25
N ASP A 109 17.46 -2.37 -0.67
CA ASP A 109 17.84 -2.65 -2.07
C ASP A 109 17.22 -3.94 -2.65
N ILE A 110 16.69 -4.83 -1.81
CA ILE A 110 16.07 -6.10 -2.24
C ILE A 110 14.58 -6.19 -1.87
N LEU A 111 13.94 -5.04 -1.58
CA LEU A 111 12.54 -5.04 -1.18
C LEU A 111 11.64 -5.43 -2.37
N GLU A 112 10.86 -6.49 -2.19
CA GLU A 112 9.92 -7.03 -3.19
C GLU A 112 8.46 -6.73 -2.83
N ALA A 113 8.13 -6.67 -1.54
CA ALA A 113 6.80 -6.35 -1.06
C ALA A 113 6.81 -5.35 0.08
N LEU A 114 5.92 -4.35 -0.03
CA LEU A 114 5.73 -3.30 0.98
C LEU A 114 4.26 -3.19 1.36
N ASP A 115 3.95 -3.40 2.63
CA ASP A 115 2.62 -3.18 3.18
C ASP A 115 2.61 -1.93 4.08
N LEU A 116 1.92 -0.89 3.63
CA LEU A 116 1.68 0.37 4.33
C LEU A 116 0.19 0.54 4.65
N SER A 117 -0.59 -0.54 4.64
CA SER A 117 -2.03 -0.46 4.86
C SER A 117 -2.40 -0.04 6.28
N GLY A 118 -3.59 0.52 6.44
CA GLY A 118 -4.10 0.94 7.75
C GLY A 118 -3.33 2.11 8.37
N ASN A 119 -2.68 2.93 7.56
CA ASN A 119 -1.98 4.13 8.02
C ASN A 119 -2.82 5.40 7.74
N ARG A 120 -2.20 6.56 7.73
CA ARG A 120 -2.88 7.84 7.51
C ARG A 120 -2.25 8.62 6.34
N LEU A 121 -1.66 7.88 5.39
CA LEU A 121 -0.97 8.47 4.25
C LEU A 121 -1.96 9.18 3.32
N ARG A 122 -1.61 10.38 2.88
CA ARG A 122 -2.38 11.19 1.94
C ARG A 122 -1.72 11.32 0.58
N TYR A 123 -0.42 11.08 0.52
CA TYR A 123 0.40 11.12 -0.70
C TYR A 123 1.64 10.24 -0.52
N LEU A 124 2.21 9.82 -1.64
CA LEU A 124 3.57 9.25 -1.68
C LEU A 124 4.57 10.37 -1.97
N PRO A 125 5.80 10.31 -1.41
CA PRO A 125 6.84 11.28 -1.73
C PRO A 125 7.22 11.20 -3.21
N LYS A 126 7.71 12.31 -3.78
CA LYS A 126 8.16 12.34 -5.18
C LYS A 126 9.30 11.37 -5.45
N GLU A 127 10.12 11.16 -4.44
CA GLU A 127 11.28 10.27 -4.43
C GLU A 127 10.90 8.79 -4.15
N PHE A 128 9.63 8.46 -4.21
CA PHE A 128 9.13 7.08 -4.23
C PHE A 128 9.40 6.49 -5.62
N ASP A 129 10.67 6.29 -5.93
CA ASP A 129 11.16 6.10 -7.28
C ASP A 129 11.84 4.75 -7.53
N THR A 130 12.08 4.51 -8.82
CA THR A 130 12.64 3.30 -9.40
C THR A 130 14.04 2.94 -8.93
N ARG A 131 14.80 3.87 -8.36
CA ARG A 131 16.21 3.61 -7.98
C ARG A 131 16.33 2.88 -6.67
N THR A 132 15.39 3.17 -5.75
CA THR A 132 15.42 2.65 -4.40
C THR A 132 14.47 1.47 -4.19
N MET A 133 13.47 1.34 -5.06
CA MET A 133 12.42 0.33 -4.96
C MET A 133 12.27 -0.47 -6.27
N ALA A 134 13.39 -0.72 -6.94
CA ALA A 134 13.42 -1.34 -8.27
C ALA A 134 12.80 -2.76 -8.30
N TYR A 135 12.83 -3.48 -7.21
CA TYR A 135 12.34 -4.85 -7.10
C TYR A 135 10.93 -4.96 -6.52
N VAL A 136 10.32 -3.84 -6.11
CA VAL A 136 8.97 -3.89 -5.52
C VAL A 136 7.96 -4.34 -6.57
N SER A 137 7.40 -5.51 -6.35
CA SER A 137 6.36 -6.13 -7.15
C SER A 137 4.99 -6.08 -6.48
N GLY A 138 4.93 -6.00 -5.15
CA GLY A 138 3.70 -5.89 -4.36
C GLY A 138 3.68 -4.63 -3.49
N LEU A 139 2.63 -3.80 -3.64
CA LEU A 139 2.44 -2.60 -2.82
C LEU A 139 1.01 -2.55 -2.28
N ASN A 140 0.88 -2.52 -0.96
CA ASN A 140 -0.41 -2.38 -0.28
C ASN A 140 -0.50 -1.00 0.38
N LEU A 141 -1.41 -0.16 -0.12
CA LEU A 141 -1.72 1.18 0.38
C LEU A 141 -3.17 1.27 0.87
N SER A 142 -3.86 0.15 1.06
CA SER A 142 -5.27 0.11 1.49
C SER A 142 -5.47 0.74 2.85
N TYR A 143 -6.69 1.20 3.14
CA TYR A 143 -7.03 1.80 4.43
C TYR A 143 -6.13 2.99 4.81
N ASN A 144 -5.92 3.90 3.86
CA ASN A 144 -5.22 5.16 4.04
C ASN A 144 -6.16 6.33 3.71
N CYS A 145 -5.62 7.51 3.44
CA CYS A 145 -6.41 8.72 3.19
C CYS A 145 -6.04 9.40 1.86
N PHE A 146 -5.68 8.64 0.84
CA PHE A 146 -5.34 9.20 -0.47
C PHE A 146 -6.58 9.83 -1.10
N SER A 147 -6.55 11.13 -1.35
CA SER A 147 -7.59 11.85 -2.10
C SER A 147 -7.26 12.00 -3.58
N VAL A 148 -6.00 11.75 -3.94
CA VAL A 148 -5.49 11.72 -5.30
C VAL A 148 -4.81 10.37 -5.54
N PHE A 149 -5.02 9.80 -6.70
CA PHE A 149 -4.42 8.52 -7.09
C PHE A 149 -2.89 8.59 -7.00
N PRO A 150 -2.22 7.67 -6.31
CA PRO A 150 -0.78 7.73 -6.04
C PRO A 150 0.04 7.32 -7.27
N LEU A 151 0.15 8.21 -8.27
CA LEU A 151 0.87 7.95 -9.53
C LEU A 151 2.33 7.57 -9.32
N GLN A 152 2.93 7.96 -8.20
CA GLN A 152 4.30 7.57 -7.84
C GLN A 152 4.46 6.06 -7.73
N ALA A 153 3.41 5.34 -7.33
CA ALA A 153 3.44 3.87 -7.31
C ALA A 153 3.63 3.28 -8.72
N PHE A 154 3.10 3.94 -9.74
CA PHE A 154 3.21 3.50 -11.12
C PHE A 154 4.59 3.72 -11.76
N THR A 155 5.48 4.45 -11.09
CA THR A 155 6.89 4.57 -11.52
C THR A 155 7.70 3.31 -11.24
N LEU A 156 7.20 2.40 -10.38
CA LEU A 156 7.88 1.16 -10.01
C LEU A 156 7.88 0.16 -11.19
N PRO A 157 9.05 -0.26 -11.68
CA PRO A 157 9.15 -0.97 -12.95
C PRO A 157 8.66 -2.42 -12.90
N LEU A 158 8.63 -3.04 -11.73
CA LEU A 158 8.20 -4.41 -11.52
C LEU A 158 6.88 -4.54 -10.78
N LEU A 159 6.17 -3.42 -10.52
CA LEU A 159 4.92 -3.45 -9.79
C LEU A 159 3.90 -4.35 -10.49
N ASN A 160 3.51 -5.41 -9.79
CA ASN A 160 2.61 -6.45 -10.26
C ASN A 160 1.27 -6.45 -9.53
N LYS A 161 1.28 -6.07 -8.23
CA LYS A 161 0.09 -6.02 -7.38
C LYS A 161 0.02 -4.67 -6.68
N LEU A 162 -1.11 -3.97 -6.85
CA LEU A 162 -1.40 -2.72 -6.15
C LEU A 162 -2.76 -2.80 -5.47
N TYR A 163 -2.78 -2.53 -4.16
CA TYR A 163 -4.00 -2.45 -3.36
C TYR A 163 -4.19 -1.03 -2.86
N LEU A 164 -5.36 -0.47 -3.16
CA LEU A 164 -5.82 0.89 -2.80
C LEU A 164 -7.24 0.85 -2.24
N THR A 165 -7.62 -0.28 -1.63
CA THR A 165 -8.94 -0.47 -1.01
C THR A 165 -9.16 0.54 0.09
N ASP A 166 -10.36 1.09 0.17
CA ASP A 166 -10.82 1.94 1.27
C ASP A 166 -9.88 3.12 1.59
N GLN A 167 -9.90 4.12 0.72
CA GLN A 167 -9.22 5.38 0.98
C GLN A 167 -10.21 6.32 1.67
N SER A 168 -10.24 6.29 3.01
CA SER A 168 -11.20 7.04 3.81
C SER A 168 -10.55 7.90 4.89
N ASP A 169 -11.26 8.90 5.36
CA ASP A 169 -10.87 9.74 6.50
C ASP A 169 -12.10 10.00 7.39
N ILE A 170 -11.86 10.17 8.67
CA ILE A 170 -12.90 10.54 9.63
C ILE A 170 -12.89 12.05 9.80
N VAL A 171 -13.95 12.70 9.36
CA VAL A 171 -14.15 14.14 9.50
C VAL A 171 -15.12 14.42 10.62
N GLU A 172 -14.76 15.36 11.51
CA GLU A 172 -15.61 15.81 12.60
C GLU A 172 -16.26 17.15 12.22
N ASP A 173 -17.58 17.24 12.34
CA ASP A 173 -18.33 18.49 12.12
C ASP A 173 -18.19 19.46 13.31
N ASN A 174 -18.72 20.67 13.14
CA ASN A 174 -18.68 21.72 14.19
C ASN A 174 -19.44 21.35 15.49
N ARG A 175 -20.20 20.24 15.48
CA ARG A 175 -20.97 19.71 16.63
C ARG A 175 -20.31 18.50 17.26
N GLY A 176 -19.12 18.07 16.77
CA GLY A 176 -18.40 16.91 17.25
C GLY A 176 -18.89 15.57 16.66
N ASN A 177 -19.81 15.57 15.69
CA ASN A 177 -20.24 14.34 15.04
C ASN A 177 -19.14 13.89 14.08
N LYS A 178 -18.78 12.62 14.15
CA LYS A 178 -17.79 12.00 13.28
C LYS A 178 -18.49 11.34 12.09
N LYS A 179 -17.99 11.61 10.90
CA LYS A 179 -18.45 11.00 9.66
C LYS A 179 -17.24 10.48 8.90
N GLU A 180 -17.33 9.24 8.45
CA GLU A 180 -16.39 8.69 7.50
C GLU A 180 -16.69 9.22 6.09
N ILE A 181 -15.65 9.62 5.37
CA ILE A 181 -15.74 10.07 3.98
C ILE A 181 -14.73 9.28 3.15
N ARG A 182 -15.17 8.77 2.00
CA ARG A 182 -14.30 8.17 1.00
C ARG A 182 -13.56 9.27 0.26
N CYS A 183 -12.25 9.18 0.23
CA CYS A 183 -11.37 10.28 -0.22
C CYS A 183 -11.01 10.16 -1.71
N LEU A 184 -10.77 8.94 -2.21
CA LEU A 184 -10.33 8.70 -3.58
C LEU A 184 -11.53 8.68 -4.53
N LYS A 185 -11.62 9.75 -5.37
CA LYS A 185 -12.78 9.98 -6.25
C LYS A 185 -12.45 9.94 -7.73
N ASN A 186 -11.21 10.27 -8.07
CA ASN A 186 -10.82 10.47 -9.45
C ASN A 186 -9.89 9.35 -9.92
N TRP A 187 -10.23 8.77 -11.06
CA TRP A 187 -9.33 7.92 -11.82
C TRP A 187 -8.31 8.78 -12.57
N PRO A 188 -7.03 8.45 -12.57
CA PRO A 188 -6.02 9.26 -13.24
C PRO A 188 -6.05 9.04 -14.75
N THR A 189 -5.63 10.06 -15.49
CA THR A 189 -5.35 9.98 -16.92
C THR A 189 -3.86 9.69 -17.16
N GLY A 190 -3.53 9.15 -18.34
CA GLY A 190 -2.14 9.00 -18.77
C GLY A 190 -1.36 7.87 -18.07
N LEU A 191 -2.02 6.91 -17.44
CA LEU A 191 -1.36 5.75 -16.81
C LEU A 191 -0.48 4.98 -17.78
N SER A 192 -0.79 4.95 -19.07
CA SER A 192 -0.02 4.26 -20.11
C SER A 192 1.41 4.76 -20.28
N THR A 193 1.73 5.94 -19.75
CA THR A 193 3.08 6.51 -19.78
C THR A 193 3.98 5.97 -18.65
N TYR A 194 3.43 5.25 -17.70
CA TYR A 194 4.16 4.74 -16.54
C TYR A 194 4.57 3.28 -16.69
N PRO A 195 5.74 2.87 -16.18
CA PRO A 195 6.25 1.49 -16.28
C PRO A 195 5.27 0.44 -15.78
N ALA A 196 4.63 0.65 -14.63
CA ALA A 196 3.69 -0.31 -14.02
C ALA A 196 2.47 -0.60 -14.88
N TYR A 197 2.13 0.27 -15.85
CA TYR A 197 1.05 0.00 -16.79
C TYR A 197 1.23 -1.32 -17.56
N ALA A 198 2.48 -1.68 -17.85
CA ALA A 198 2.83 -2.91 -18.58
C ALA A 198 3.09 -4.13 -17.68
N THR A 199 3.24 -3.94 -16.37
CA THR A 199 3.61 -5.02 -15.44
C THR A 199 2.49 -5.42 -14.47
N LEU A 200 1.55 -4.51 -14.21
CA LEU A 200 0.48 -4.72 -13.24
C LEU A 200 -0.45 -5.87 -13.67
N ARG A 201 -0.74 -6.78 -12.76
CA ARG A 201 -1.64 -7.92 -12.94
C ARG A 201 -2.83 -7.88 -12.00
N LEU A 202 -2.64 -7.31 -10.81
CA LEU A 202 -3.69 -7.13 -9.83
C LEU A 202 -3.80 -5.66 -9.43
N LEU A 203 -5.02 -5.13 -9.52
CA LEU A 203 -5.37 -3.79 -9.07
C LEU A 203 -6.66 -3.85 -8.26
N ASP A 204 -6.60 -3.47 -7.00
CA ASP A 204 -7.76 -3.38 -6.12
C ASP A 204 -7.98 -1.92 -5.71
N ILE A 205 -9.09 -1.34 -6.15
CA ILE A 205 -9.54 0.02 -5.83
C ILE A 205 -10.95 -0.01 -5.21
N SER A 206 -11.34 -1.12 -4.63
CA SER A 206 -12.64 -1.29 -3.99
C SER A 206 -12.84 -0.35 -2.80
N TYR A 207 -14.09 -0.16 -2.39
CA TYR A 207 -14.46 0.68 -1.23
C TYR A 207 -13.99 2.14 -1.33
N ASN A 208 -14.03 2.72 -2.54
CA ASN A 208 -13.71 4.13 -2.78
C ASN A 208 -14.95 4.90 -3.29
N ASP A 209 -14.77 6.10 -3.79
CA ASP A 209 -15.84 6.93 -4.41
C ASP A 209 -15.43 7.33 -5.84
N ILE A 210 -14.77 6.41 -6.54
CA ILE A 210 -14.35 6.63 -7.94
C ILE A 210 -15.60 6.71 -8.80
N GLN A 211 -15.71 7.78 -9.59
CA GLN A 211 -16.94 8.08 -10.35
C GLN A 211 -16.86 7.59 -11.80
N LYS A 212 -15.67 7.63 -12.40
CA LYS A 212 -15.54 7.27 -13.82
C LYS A 212 -14.18 6.67 -14.14
N ILE A 213 -14.19 5.59 -14.92
CA ILE A 213 -13.02 4.98 -15.54
C ILE A 213 -13.23 4.95 -17.05
N GLU A 214 -12.47 5.74 -17.78
CA GLU A 214 -12.56 5.79 -19.23
C GLU A 214 -12.03 4.50 -19.87
N GLU A 215 -12.60 4.14 -21.00
CA GLU A 215 -12.15 3.02 -21.83
C GLU A 215 -10.65 3.13 -22.13
N TYR A 216 -9.92 2.03 -22.02
CA TYR A 216 -8.46 1.94 -22.21
C TYR A 216 -7.61 2.80 -21.24
N SER A 217 -8.18 3.37 -20.20
CA SER A 217 -7.43 4.15 -19.22
C SER A 217 -6.83 3.31 -18.09
N TYR A 218 -7.21 2.04 -17.96
CA TYR A 218 -6.65 1.10 -16.97
C TYR A 218 -5.60 0.17 -17.60
N PRO A 219 -4.67 -0.39 -16.79
CA PRO A 219 -3.58 -1.22 -17.31
C PRO A 219 -4.08 -2.45 -18.07
N THR A 220 -3.62 -2.61 -19.30
CA THR A 220 -4.13 -3.63 -20.24
C THR A 220 -3.78 -5.07 -19.88
N LEU A 221 -2.76 -5.26 -19.06
CA LEU A 221 -2.30 -6.58 -18.63
C LEU A 221 -2.82 -7.00 -17.23
N VAL A 222 -3.65 -6.18 -16.63
CA VAL A 222 -4.36 -6.55 -15.39
C VAL A 222 -5.23 -7.78 -15.66
N THR A 223 -5.11 -8.78 -14.80
CA THR A 223 -5.91 -10.01 -14.86
C THR A 223 -6.88 -10.13 -13.68
N ALA A 224 -6.69 -9.32 -12.64
CA ALA A 224 -7.61 -9.18 -11.52
C ALA A 224 -7.81 -7.69 -11.22
N PHE A 225 -9.01 -7.18 -11.47
CA PHE A 225 -9.38 -5.79 -11.24
C PHE A 225 -10.61 -5.73 -10.33
N ASN A 226 -10.47 -5.15 -9.15
CA ASN A 226 -11.56 -5.00 -8.20
C ASN A 226 -11.97 -3.53 -8.09
N VAL A 227 -13.20 -3.23 -8.50
CA VAL A 227 -13.84 -1.90 -8.43
C VAL A 227 -15.09 -1.90 -7.55
N SER A 228 -15.37 -3.01 -6.85
CA SER A 228 -16.56 -3.14 -6.00
C SER A 228 -16.63 -2.04 -4.94
N GLU A 229 -17.81 -1.79 -4.42
CA GLU A 229 -18.05 -0.76 -3.40
C GLU A 229 -17.60 0.67 -3.81
N ASN A 230 -17.62 0.97 -5.11
CA ASN A 230 -17.59 2.33 -5.66
C ASN A 230 -19.00 2.66 -6.18
N PRO A 231 -19.89 3.21 -5.36
CA PRO A 231 -21.34 3.22 -5.64
C PRO A 231 -21.73 4.05 -6.86
N ASN A 232 -20.90 5.01 -7.24
CA ASN A 232 -21.19 5.94 -8.34
C ASN A 232 -20.31 5.68 -9.58
N ILE A 233 -19.63 4.55 -9.65
CA ILE A 233 -18.69 4.29 -10.74
C ILE A 233 -19.40 4.05 -12.06
N GLU A 234 -18.91 4.71 -13.10
CA GLU A 234 -19.18 4.42 -14.51
C GLU A 234 -17.92 3.91 -15.17
N MET A 235 -17.97 2.76 -15.80
CA MET A 235 -16.82 2.14 -16.45
C MET A 235 -17.18 1.53 -17.79
N THR A 236 -16.33 1.71 -18.79
CA THR A 236 -16.44 1.03 -20.09
C THR A 236 -15.36 -0.03 -20.21
N ILE A 237 -15.76 -1.27 -20.47
CA ILE A 237 -14.87 -2.41 -20.66
C ILE A 237 -14.72 -2.68 -22.16
N PRO A 238 -13.48 -2.72 -22.71
CA PRO A 238 -13.25 -3.12 -24.09
C PRO A 238 -13.72 -4.55 -24.38
N SER A 239 -14.17 -4.79 -25.60
CA SER A 239 -14.72 -6.08 -26.01
C SER A 239 -13.73 -7.25 -25.89
N ASP A 240 -12.44 -7.01 -26.09
CA ASP A 240 -11.39 -8.01 -25.91
C ASP A 240 -11.21 -8.40 -24.44
N VAL A 241 -11.45 -7.48 -23.50
CA VAL A 241 -11.44 -7.76 -22.05
C VAL A 241 -12.69 -8.53 -21.65
N CYS A 242 -13.86 -8.21 -22.21
CA CYS A 242 -15.08 -8.98 -21.98
C CYS A 242 -14.90 -10.46 -22.31
N SER A 243 -14.29 -10.75 -23.46
CA SER A 243 -13.99 -12.14 -23.87
C SER A 243 -13.07 -12.85 -22.87
N LYS A 244 -12.13 -12.15 -22.27
CA LYS A 244 -11.23 -12.70 -21.23
C LYS A 244 -11.96 -12.98 -19.92
N ILE A 245 -12.92 -12.14 -19.53
CA ILE A 245 -13.79 -12.36 -18.37
C ILE A 245 -14.59 -13.65 -18.58
N GLY A 246 -15.30 -13.76 -19.69
CA GLY A 246 -16.10 -14.95 -20.04
C GLY A 246 -15.30 -16.25 -20.11
N SER A 247 -14.00 -16.19 -20.44
CA SER A 247 -13.11 -17.34 -20.45
C SER A 247 -12.41 -17.62 -19.10
N GLY A 248 -12.64 -16.82 -18.07
CA GLY A 248 -12.00 -16.94 -16.76
C GLY A 248 -10.53 -16.47 -16.71
N LEU A 249 -10.03 -15.87 -17.78
CA LEU A 249 -8.66 -15.32 -17.84
C LEU A 249 -8.53 -13.93 -17.20
N TYR A 250 -9.65 -13.32 -16.86
CA TYR A 250 -9.73 -12.01 -16.23
C TYR A 250 -10.78 -12.04 -15.13
N THR A 251 -10.45 -11.53 -13.95
CA THR A 251 -11.38 -11.39 -12.82
C THR A 251 -11.73 -9.91 -12.64
N LEU A 252 -13.02 -9.59 -12.73
CA LEU A 252 -13.54 -8.27 -12.42
C LEU A 252 -14.44 -8.34 -11.19
N GLY A 253 -14.02 -7.67 -10.10
CA GLY A 253 -14.86 -7.48 -8.92
C GLY A 253 -15.71 -6.21 -9.08
N PHE A 254 -17.02 -6.33 -9.03
CA PHE A 254 -17.96 -5.21 -9.11
C PHE A 254 -19.29 -5.56 -8.43
N ASP A 255 -20.14 -4.56 -8.21
CA ASP A 255 -21.46 -4.71 -7.59
C ASP A 255 -22.57 -4.56 -8.61
N SER A 256 -23.73 -5.16 -8.35
CA SER A 256 -24.89 -5.15 -9.24
C SER A 256 -25.48 -3.76 -9.49
N ASN A 257 -25.19 -2.77 -8.64
CA ASN A 257 -25.64 -1.39 -8.75
C ASN A 257 -24.66 -0.49 -9.51
N GLN A 258 -23.52 -1.00 -9.94
CA GLN A 258 -22.51 -0.25 -10.69
C GLN A 258 -22.84 -0.22 -12.19
N THR A 259 -22.52 0.90 -12.85
CA THR A 259 -22.74 1.06 -14.28
C THR A 259 -21.51 0.65 -15.08
N ILE A 260 -21.56 -0.54 -15.66
CA ILE A 260 -20.46 -1.11 -16.46
C ILE A 260 -20.94 -1.33 -17.88
N TRP A 261 -20.28 -0.72 -18.83
CA TRP A 261 -20.59 -0.78 -20.25
C TRP A 261 -19.60 -1.68 -21.00
N GLY A 262 -20.00 -2.21 -22.14
CA GLY A 262 -19.13 -2.89 -23.10
C GLY A 262 -19.22 -4.41 -23.10
N CYS A 263 -19.61 -5.03 -21.97
CA CYS A 263 -19.85 -6.47 -21.93
C CYS A 263 -21.35 -6.79 -21.99
N SER A 264 -21.72 -7.91 -22.60
CA SER A 264 -23.06 -8.46 -22.45
C SER A 264 -23.24 -9.01 -21.02
N ILE A 265 -24.49 -9.02 -20.53
CA ILE A 265 -24.81 -9.60 -19.20
C ILE A 265 -24.42 -11.07 -19.12
N LEU A 266 -24.35 -11.77 -20.26
CA LEU A 266 -23.93 -13.17 -20.35
C LEU A 266 -22.40 -13.36 -20.16
N ASP A 267 -21.60 -12.30 -20.44
CA ASP A 267 -20.14 -12.32 -20.24
C ASP A 267 -19.75 -11.98 -18.80
N LEU A 268 -20.64 -11.30 -18.08
CA LEU A 268 -20.49 -10.91 -16.69
C LEU A 268 -21.28 -11.91 -15.83
N ASP A 269 -20.66 -13.04 -15.47
CA ASP A 269 -21.25 -14.00 -14.53
C ASP A 269 -21.22 -13.44 -13.12
N ILE A 270 -22.32 -12.74 -12.73
CA ILE A 270 -22.49 -11.98 -11.48
C ILE A 270 -22.48 -12.89 -10.23
N ASN A 271 -22.41 -14.22 -10.41
CA ASN A 271 -22.58 -15.22 -9.35
C ASN A 271 -21.37 -16.14 -9.11
N LYS A 272 -20.17 -15.79 -9.55
CA LYS A 272 -18.96 -16.59 -9.24
C LYS A 272 -17.99 -15.87 -8.33
#